data_91847280fc91812578b7b68701c2811b
#
_entry.id   91847280fc91812578b7b68701c2811b
#
_cell.length_a   1.000
_cell.length_b   1.000
_cell.length_c   1.000
_cell.angle_alpha   90.00
_cell.angle_beta   90.00
_cell.angle_gamma   90.00
#
_symmetry.space_group_name_H-M   'P 1'
#
loop_
_entity.id
_entity.type
_entity.pdbx_description
1 polymer ?
#
loop_
_entity_poly.entity_id
_entity_poly.type
_entity_poly.pdbx_seq_one_letter_code
_entity_poly.pdbx_strand_id
1 'polypeptide(L)'
;MDTVKEDIQNLDDIKLMVNEFYGSVQQDELIGPIFNRVIQNRWPEHLEKMYTFWQTILLETHTYQGRPFPPHAQLPIQREHFDRWVLLFEKNLDRLFSGPIADEARFRAHKMAELFLLKLEHIRKDPFHPLI
;
A
#
# COMPACT_ATOMS: atom_id res chain seq x y z
N MET A 1 -26.32 -15.09 -4.12
CA MET A 1 -25.78 -16.10 -3.20
C MET A 1 -24.44 -15.64 -2.68
N ASP A 2 -24.31 -15.51 -1.36
CA ASP A 2 -23.08 -15.00 -0.78
C ASP A 2 -21.98 -16.06 -0.81
N THR A 3 -20.88 -15.72 -1.43
CA THR A 3 -19.71 -16.56 -1.43
C THR A 3 -18.94 -16.33 -0.13
N VAL A 4 -18.61 -17.40 0.59
CA VAL A 4 -17.77 -17.29 1.77
C VAL A 4 -16.35 -16.93 1.30
N LYS A 5 -15.86 -15.80 1.78
CA LYS A 5 -14.51 -15.35 1.44
C LYS A 5 -13.51 -16.04 2.35
N GLU A 6 -12.41 -16.48 1.75
CA GLU A 6 -11.33 -17.09 2.49
C GLU A 6 -10.31 -16.03 2.92
N ASP A 7 -9.46 -16.39 3.89
CA ASP A 7 -8.36 -15.55 4.30
C ASP A 7 -7.20 -15.64 3.30
N ILE A 8 -6.24 -14.73 3.42
CA ILE A 8 -5.01 -14.74 2.63
C ILE A 8 -4.15 -15.92 3.11
N GLN A 9 -3.72 -16.79 2.19
CA GLN A 9 -3.04 -18.03 2.56
C GLN A 9 -1.65 -18.17 1.97
N ASN A 10 -1.40 -17.55 0.80
CA ASN A 10 -0.18 -17.82 0.05
C ASN A 10 0.18 -16.61 -0.82
N LEU A 11 1.28 -16.75 -1.57
CA LEU A 11 1.77 -15.70 -2.45
C LEU A 11 0.78 -15.36 -3.56
N ASP A 12 0.06 -16.34 -4.10
CA ASP A 12 -0.93 -16.06 -5.14
C ASP A 12 -2.04 -15.14 -4.61
N ASP A 13 -2.45 -15.33 -3.36
CA ASP A 13 -3.42 -14.43 -2.72
C ASP A 13 -2.85 -13.02 -2.52
N ILE A 14 -1.58 -12.93 -2.13
CA ILE A 14 -0.88 -11.65 -2.02
C ILE A 14 -0.86 -10.94 -3.38
N LYS A 15 -0.52 -11.66 -4.44
CA LYS A 15 -0.49 -11.08 -5.79
C LYS A 15 -1.87 -10.59 -6.22
N LEU A 16 -2.91 -11.36 -5.93
CA LEU A 16 -4.27 -10.95 -6.24
C LEU A 16 -4.64 -9.65 -5.50
N MET A 17 -4.35 -9.60 -4.19
CA MET A 17 -4.60 -8.41 -3.39
C MET A 17 -3.89 -7.17 -3.96
N VAL A 18 -2.60 -7.31 -4.23
CA VAL A 18 -1.77 -6.22 -4.74
C VAL A 18 -2.22 -5.77 -6.12
N ASN A 19 -2.45 -6.72 -7.03
CA ASN A 19 -2.82 -6.39 -8.40
C ASN A 19 -4.17 -5.71 -8.49
N GLU A 20 -5.15 -6.18 -7.73
CA GLU A 20 -6.48 -5.56 -7.72
C GLU A 20 -6.45 -4.18 -7.09
N PHE A 21 -5.67 -4.01 -6.03
CA PHE A 21 -5.51 -2.72 -5.39
C PHE A 21 -4.87 -1.70 -6.35
N TYR A 22 -3.72 -2.04 -6.94
CA TYR A 22 -3.04 -1.09 -7.82
C TYR A 22 -3.76 -0.89 -9.15
N GLY A 23 -4.56 -1.87 -9.59
CA GLY A 23 -5.46 -1.66 -10.72
C GLY A 23 -6.45 -0.53 -10.43
N SER A 24 -7.00 -0.51 -9.22
CA SER A 24 -7.88 0.58 -8.78
C SER A 24 -7.12 1.91 -8.63
N VAL A 25 -5.90 1.86 -8.08
CA VAL A 25 -5.07 3.06 -7.91
C VAL A 25 -4.78 3.72 -9.25
N GLN A 26 -4.39 2.95 -10.26
CA GLN A 26 -4.05 3.49 -11.57
C GLN A 26 -5.19 4.25 -12.23
N GLN A 27 -6.42 3.89 -11.91
CA GLN A 27 -7.61 4.49 -12.50
C GLN A 27 -8.29 5.50 -11.58
N ASP A 28 -7.77 5.69 -10.37
CA ASP A 28 -8.35 6.62 -9.43
C ASP A 28 -8.07 8.07 -9.84
N GLU A 29 -9.09 8.93 -9.75
CA GLU A 29 -8.97 10.33 -10.17
C GLU A 29 -8.01 11.13 -9.32
N LEU A 30 -7.94 10.82 -8.02
CA LEU A 30 -7.15 11.61 -7.08
C LEU A 30 -5.69 11.14 -7.03
N ILE A 31 -5.46 9.84 -6.83
CA ILE A 31 -4.09 9.33 -6.61
C ILE A 31 -3.47 8.68 -7.83
N GLY A 32 -4.28 8.27 -8.81
CA GLY A 32 -3.79 7.65 -10.03
C GLY A 32 -2.75 8.50 -10.76
N PRO A 33 -3.01 9.79 -11.00
CA PRO A 33 -2.02 10.65 -11.67
C PRO A 33 -0.68 10.72 -10.96
N ILE A 34 -0.68 10.72 -9.62
CA ILE A 34 0.55 10.78 -8.84
C ILE A 34 1.35 9.48 -9.03
N PHE A 35 0.68 8.33 -8.85
CA PHE A 35 1.33 7.03 -9.00
C PHE A 35 1.84 6.81 -10.42
N ASN A 36 1.04 7.13 -11.43
CA ASN A 36 1.41 6.93 -12.83
C ASN A 36 2.59 7.81 -13.22
N ARG A 37 2.66 9.03 -12.70
CA ARG A 37 3.77 9.93 -12.98
C ARG A 37 5.08 9.43 -12.39
N VAL A 38 5.02 8.88 -11.17
CA VAL A 38 6.21 8.42 -10.45
C VAL A 38 6.70 7.08 -11.01
N ILE A 39 5.78 6.16 -11.27
CA ILE A 39 6.13 4.79 -11.65
C ILE A 39 6.34 4.66 -13.16
N GLN A 40 5.51 5.35 -13.96
CA GLN A 40 5.60 5.35 -15.43
C GLN A 40 5.55 3.93 -15.98
N ASN A 41 6.59 3.50 -16.72
CA ASN A 41 6.63 2.18 -17.33
C ASN A 41 7.23 1.10 -16.43
N ARG A 42 7.47 1.42 -15.15
CA ARG A 42 8.08 0.49 -14.20
C ARG A 42 7.05 -0.23 -13.34
N TRP A 43 5.79 -0.26 -13.75
CA TRP A 43 4.74 -0.95 -13.00
C TRP A 43 5.05 -2.42 -12.72
N PRO A 44 5.56 -3.22 -13.68
CA PRO A 44 5.88 -4.62 -13.36
C PRO A 44 6.89 -4.75 -12.22
N GLU A 45 7.93 -3.92 -12.21
CA GLU A 45 8.95 -3.93 -11.17
C GLU A 45 8.39 -3.49 -9.83
N HIS A 46 7.53 -2.46 -9.84
CA HIS A 46 6.88 -1.97 -8.63
C HIS A 46 5.98 -3.03 -8.01
N LEU A 47 5.18 -3.71 -8.83
CA LEU A 47 4.29 -4.76 -8.36
C LEU A 47 5.09 -5.92 -7.73
N GLU A 48 6.21 -6.31 -8.34
CA GLU A 48 7.07 -7.34 -7.75
C GLU A 48 7.58 -6.94 -6.36
N LYS A 49 7.98 -5.68 -6.19
CA LYS A 49 8.40 -5.18 -4.88
C LYS A 49 7.26 -5.25 -3.87
N MET A 50 6.04 -4.92 -4.30
CA MET A 50 4.89 -4.94 -3.41
C MET A 50 4.48 -6.35 -3.03
N TYR A 51 4.65 -7.32 -3.93
CA TYR A 51 4.44 -8.73 -3.58
C TYR A 51 5.36 -9.15 -2.44
N THR A 52 6.64 -8.86 -2.56
CA THR A 52 7.61 -9.24 -1.52
C THR A 52 7.37 -8.47 -0.23
N PHE A 53 7.00 -7.20 -0.33
CA PHE A 53 6.69 -6.38 0.83
C PHE A 53 5.54 -6.97 1.65
N TRP A 54 4.40 -7.22 1.00
CA TRP A 54 3.24 -7.75 1.70
C TRP A 54 3.42 -9.21 2.12
N GLN A 55 4.15 -10.00 1.34
CA GLN A 55 4.48 -11.37 1.73
C GLN A 55 5.31 -11.37 3.02
N THR A 56 6.29 -10.49 3.12
CA THR A 56 7.12 -10.37 4.30
C THR A 56 6.29 -10.00 5.53
N ILE A 57 5.38 -9.03 5.38
CA ILE A 57 4.58 -8.54 6.50
C ILE A 57 3.54 -9.57 6.94
N LEU A 58 2.86 -10.22 5.98
CA LEU A 58 1.69 -11.04 6.28
C LEU A 58 2.00 -12.52 6.42
N LEU A 59 3.02 -13.02 5.70
CA LEU A 59 3.33 -14.46 5.67
C LEU A 59 4.69 -14.77 6.29
N GLU A 60 5.37 -13.80 6.85
CA GLU A 60 6.63 -13.94 7.58
C GLU A 60 7.77 -14.60 6.77
N THR A 61 7.84 -14.28 5.48
CA THR A 61 8.83 -14.91 4.58
C THR A 61 10.14 -14.11 4.43
N HIS A 62 10.20 -12.89 4.92
CA HIS A 62 11.40 -12.04 4.92
C HIS A 62 12.05 -11.85 3.54
N THR A 63 11.23 -11.68 2.50
CA THR A 63 11.72 -11.53 1.13
C THR A 63 11.89 -10.07 0.70
N TYR A 64 11.34 -9.11 1.45
CA TYR A 64 11.44 -7.71 1.13
C TYR A 64 12.67 -7.10 1.79
N GLN A 65 13.46 -6.35 1.02
CA GLN A 65 14.70 -5.71 1.48
C GLN A 65 14.72 -4.22 1.12
N GLY A 66 13.60 -3.56 1.18
CA GLY A 66 13.54 -2.14 0.87
C GLY A 66 13.20 -1.31 2.09
N ARG A 67 13.17 0.00 1.87
CA ARG A 67 12.70 0.99 2.86
C ARG A 67 11.55 1.74 2.22
N PRO A 68 10.32 1.50 2.66
CA PRO A 68 9.16 2.04 1.94
C PRO A 68 8.97 3.55 2.05
N PHE A 69 9.39 4.17 3.17
CA PHE A 69 9.13 5.60 3.34
C PHE A 69 10.01 6.50 2.46
N PRO A 70 11.34 6.33 2.36
CA PRO A 70 12.17 7.29 1.63
C PRO A 70 11.69 7.64 0.23
N PRO A 71 11.19 6.69 -0.60
CA PRO A 71 10.66 7.04 -1.91
C PRO A 71 9.48 7.99 -1.86
N HIS A 72 8.74 8.05 -0.74
CA HIS A 72 7.55 8.91 -0.59
C HIS A 72 7.89 10.29 -0.06
N ALA A 73 9.12 10.51 0.45
CA ALA A 73 9.45 11.72 1.21
C ALA A 73 9.31 13.01 0.40
N GLN A 74 9.45 12.94 -0.92
CA GLN A 74 9.41 14.13 -1.78
C GLN A 74 8.17 14.19 -2.67
N LEU A 75 7.20 13.29 -2.46
CA LEU A 75 5.98 13.29 -3.25
C LEU A 75 5.02 14.38 -2.75
N PRO A 76 4.25 15.01 -3.66
CA PRO A 76 3.29 16.05 -3.28
C PRO A 76 1.99 15.44 -2.76
N ILE A 77 2.09 14.58 -1.75
CA ILE A 77 0.94 13.87 -1.19
C ILE A 77 0.59 14.43 0.18
N GLN A 78 -0.70 14.47 0.46
CA GLN A 78 -1.28 15.03 1.66
C GLN A 78 -2.28 14.05 2.26
N ARG A 79 -2.95 14.46 3.35
CA ARG A 79 -3.90 13.59 4.06
C ARG A 79 -4.95 12.99 3.12
N GLU A 80 -5.51 13.79 2.22
CA GLU A 80 -6.56 13.31 1.31
C GLU A 80 -6.09 12.18 0.41
N HIS A 81 -4.82 12.19 0.02
CA HIS A 81 -4.23 11.13 -0.81
C HIS A 81 -4.07 9.84 -0.02
N PHE A 82 -3.63 9.94 1.24
CA PHE A 82 -3.51 8.78 2.12
C PHE A 82 -4.88 8.19 2.44
N ASP A 83 -5.87 9.05 2.69
CA ASP A 83 -7.23 8.58 2.97
C ASP A 83 -7.81 7.83 1.77
N ARG A 84 -7.57 8.33 0.54
CA ARG A 84 -8.02 7.65 -0.67
C ARG A 84 -7.29 6.33 -0.87
N TRP A 85 -5.99 6.29 -0.60
CA TRP A 85 -5.18 5.07 -0.70
C TRP A 85 -5.72 3.99 0.23
N VAL A 86 -5.99 4.34 1.48
CA VAL A 86 -6.56 3.41 2.47
C VAL A 86 -7.94 2.93 2.02
N LEU A 87 -8.78 3.85 1.56
CA LEU A 87 -10.12 3.51 1.10
C LEU A 87 -10.09 2.48 -0.02
N LEU A 88 -9.24 2.69 -1.02
CA LEU A 88 -9.11 1.76 -2.14
C LEU A 88 -8.57 0.40 -1.69
N PHE A 89 -7.60 0.42 -0.78
CA PHE A 89 -7.03 -0.81 -0.22
C PHE A 89 -8.11 -1.61 0.49
N GLU A 90 -8.88 -0.97 1.38
CA GLU A 90 -9.94 -1.65 2.12
C GLU A 90 -11.04 -2.18 1.23
N LYS A 91 -11.46 -1.40 0.24
CA LYS A 91 -12.52 -1.84 -0.66
C LYS A 91 -12.13 -3.09 -1.43
N ASN A 92 -10.90 -3.14 -1.93
CA ASN A 92 -10.43 -4.32 -2.64
C ASN A 92 -10.21 -5.50 -1.69
N LEU A 93 -9.64 -5.25 -0.53
CA LEU A 93 -9.41 -6.30 0.47
C LEU A 93 -10.71 -6.94 0.91
N ASP A 94 -11.72 -6.12 1.24
CA ASP A 94 -13.02 -6.61 1.70
C ASP A 94 -13.76 -7.39 0.63
N ARG A 95 -13.55 -7.02 -0.64
CA ARG A 95 -14.17 -7.74 -1.76
C ARG A 95 -13.55 -9.12 -1.95
N LEU A 96 -12.26 -9.27 -1.66
CA LEU A 96 -11.50 -10.47 -2.01
C LEU A 96 -11.34 -11.45 -0.86
N PHE A 97 -11.15 -10.95 0.38
CA PHE A 97 -10.72 -11.79 1.49
C PHE A 97 -11.46 -11.45 2.78
N SER A 98 -11.45 -12.43 3.71
CA SER A 98 -11.96 -12.26 5.07
C SER A 98 -11.19 -13.19 6.00
N GLY A 99 -10.74 -12.69 7.14
CA GLY A 99 -10.05 -13.51 8.13
C GLY A 99 -8.97 -12.73 8.85
N PRO A 100 -8.26 -13.39 9.81
CA PRO A 100 -7.24 -12.72 10.62
C PRO A 100 -6.11 -12.07 9.81
N ILE A 101 -5.65 -12.71 8.74
CA ILE A 101 -4.56 -12.14 7.94
C ILE A 101 -5.06 -10.96 7.11
N ALA A 102 -6.28 -11.04 6.56
CA ALA A 102 -6.91 -9.90 5.90
C ALA A 102 -7.07 -8.73 6.88
N ASP A 103 -7.47 -9.00 8.12
CA ASP A 103 -7.57 -7.96 9.16
C ASP A 103 -6.21 -7.34 9.47
N GLU A 104 -5.17 -8.16 9.52
CA GLU A 104 -3.81 -7.67 9.73
C GLU A 104 -3.36 -6.79 8.56
N ALA A 105 -3.68 -7.16 7.34
CA ALA A 105 -3.35 -6.33 6.17
C ALA A 105 -4.02 -4.96 6.27
N ARG A 106 -5.29 -4.92 6.66
CA ARG A 106 -6.02 -3.66 6.88
C ARG A 106 -5.34 -2.81 7.94
N PHE A 107 -5.00 -3.41 9.07
CA PHE A 107 -4.34 -2.73 10.18
C PHE A 107 -3.00 -2.15 9.74
N ARG A 108 -2.18 -2.94 9.03
CA ARG A 108 -0.87 -2.50 8.55
C ARG A 108 -0.98 -1.36 7.55
N ALA A 109 -1.97 -1.41 6.65
CA ALA A 109 -2.18 -0.34 5.68
C ALA A 109 -2.53 0.98 6.38
N HIS A 110 -3.43 0.95 7.36
CA HIS A 110 -3.79 2.13 8.15
C HIS A 110 -2.58 2.69 8.90
N LYS A 111 -1.82 1.84 9.57
CA LYS A 111 -0.65 2.26 10.34
C LYS A 111 0.42 2.88 9.45
N MET A 112 0.65 2.29 8.29
CA MET A 112 1.63 2.80 7.36
C MET A 112 1.23 4.16 6.82
N ALA A 113 -0.04 4.34 6.47
CA ALA A 113 -0.56 5.61 5.98
C ALA A 113 -0.41 6.71 7.04
N GLU A 114 -0.79 6.42 8.29
CA GLU A 114 -0.63 7.36 9.39
C GLU A 114 0.83 7.75 9.61
N LEU A 115 1.71 6.75 9.63
CA LEU A 115 3.13 6.98 9.88
C LEU A 115 3.76 7.81 8.76
N PHE A 116 3.45 7.48 7.51
CA PHE A 116 4.00 8.22 6.37
C PHE A 116 3.53 9.67 6.36
N LEU A 117 2.26 9.90 6.66
CA LEU A 117 1.72 11.25 6.75
C LEU A 117 2.42 12.06 7.85
N LEU A 118 2.59 11.45 9.03
CA LEU A 118 3.31 12.10 10.13
C LEU A 118 4.73 12.48 9.74
N LYS A 119 5.45 11.56 9.09
CA LYS A 119 6.82 11.82 8.67
C LYS A 119 6.89 12.93 7.61
N LEU A 120 5.95 12.94 6.67
CA LEU A 120 5.89 13.99 5.66
C LEU A 120 5.59 15.34 6.27
N GLU A 121 4.64 15.41 7.20
CA GLU A 121 4.31 16.66 7.89
C GLU A 121 5.50 17.18 8.69
N HIS A 122 6.24 16.29 9.36
CA HIS A 122 7.43 16.67 10.10
C HIS A 122 8.50 17.25 9.17
N ILE A 123 8.78 16.59 8.07
CA ILE A 123 9.78 17.05 7.09
C ILE A 123 9.42 18.43 6.53
N ARG A 124 8.13 18.66 6.26
CA ARG A 124 7.66 19.94 5.71
C ARG A 124 7.76 21.08 6.72
N LYS A 125 7.61 20.74 8.03
CA LYS A 125 7.74 21.75 9.08
C LYS A 125 9.20 22.05 9.40
N ASP A 126 10.05 21.05 9.39
CA ASP A 126 11.46 21.17 9.73
C ASP A 126 12.31 20.32 8.80
N PRO A 127 12.60 20.84 7.60
CA PRO A 127 13.37 20.07 6.61
C PRO A 127 14.83 19.84 7.04
N PHE A 128 15.34 20.55 8.06
CA PHE A 128 16.70 20.38 8.55
C PHE A 128 16.82 19.30 9.62
N HIS A 129 15.68 18.81 10.15
CA HIS A 129 15.65 17.79 11.20
C HIS A 129 14.63 16.71 10.85
N PRO A 130 14.82 15.99 9.73
CA PRO A 130 13.87 14.98 9.31
C PRO A 130 13.86 13.78 10.26
N LEU A 131 12.70 13.15 10.39
CA LEU A 131 12.58 11.87 11.08
C LEU A 131 13.25 10.78 10.24
N ILE A 132 14.12 10.04 10.87
CA ILE A 132 14.86 8.96 10.21
C ILE A 132 14.32 7.61 10.68
#